data_b4ae6baaf1da5d2d2df0de3382cd5640
#
_entry.id   b4ae6baaf1da5d2d2df0de3382cd5640
#
_cell.length_a   1.000
_cell.length_b   1.000
_cell.length_c   1.000
_cell.angle_alpha   90.00
_cell.angle_beta   90.00
_cell.angle_gamma   90.00
#
_symmetry.space_group_name_H-M   'P 1'
#
loop_
_entity.id
_entity.type
_entity.pdbx_description
1 polymer ?
#
loop_
_entity_poly.entity_id
_entity_poly.type
_entity_poly.pdbx_seq_one_letter_code
_entity_poly.pdbx_strand_id
1 'polypeptide(L)'
;QAEGVVGITGISNVALWRVVEAREEALRQGVAPYGLVQQNYTYAYPTPEPGRHNWASYELLDYAASTGVEGRPPLAVTAYSPILQGAYVRRDKPLWDGFDHPTTRERIRLLHEVAGELGATPNQVALAWLLGGEHAVIPVVGPSTVEQLDDLLGAADLELDPELRARLDAA
;
A
#
# COMPACT_ATOMS: atom_id res chain seq x y z
N GLN A 1 -6.58 -14.38 -20.66
CA GLN A 1 -5.29 -13.95 -21.21
C GLN A 1 -5.07 -14.50 -22.62
N ALA A 2 -5.28 -15.81 -22.84
CA ALA A 2 -5.06 -16.42 -24.16
C ALA A 2 -5.88 -15.78 -25.29
N GLU A 3 -7.09 -15.30 -24.99
CA GLU A 3 -7.97 -14.59 -25.96
C GLU A 3 -7.67 -13.09 -26.08
N GLY A 4 -6.70 -12.56 -25.36
CA GLY A 4 -6.32 -11.14 -25.37
C GLY A 4 -7.28 -10.19 -24.63
N VAL A 5 -8.37 -10.70 -24.04
CA VAL A 5 -9.38 -9.90 -23.33
C VAL A 5 -8.87 -9.42 -21.96
N VAL A 6 -8.01 -10.20 -21.30
CA VAL A 6 -7.41 -9.88 -20.00
C VAL A 6 -5.89 -9.85 -20.14
N GLY A 7 -5.26 -8.72 -19.84
CA GLY A 7 -3.82 -8.55 -19.88
C GLY A 7 -3.11 -9.21 -18.69
N ILE A 8 -3.53 -8.86 -17.47
CA ILE A 8 -2.92 -9.32 -16.21
C ILE A 8 -4.02 -9.82 -15.29
N THR A 9 -3.79 -10.96 -14.64
CA THR A 9 -4.63 -11.45 -13.55
C THR A 9 -4.00 -11.12 -12.20
N GLY A 10 -4.84 -10.88 -11.19
CA GLY A 10 -4.40 -10.54 -9.84
C GLY A 10 -5.10 -11.36 -8.76
N ILE A 11 -4.58 -11.28 -7.55
CA ILE A 11 -5.12 -11.91 -6.35
C ILE A 11 -5.13 -10.90 -5.20
N SER A 12 -6.05 -11.05 -4.25
CA SER A 12 -6.20 -10.12 -3.14
C SER A 12 -6.54 -10.84 -1.83
N ASN A 13 -6.12 -10.25 -0.70
CA ASN A 13 -6.45 -10.71 0.66
C ASN A 13 -6.06 -12.17 0.94
N VAL A 14 -4.87 -12.55 0.52
CA VAL A 14 -4.33 -13.89 0.71
C VAL A 14 -2.95 -13.85 1.35
N ALA A 15 -2.61 -14.90 2.08
CA ALA A 15 -1.28 -15.06 2.65
C ALA A 15 -0.21 -15.18 1.55
N LEU A 16 0.99 -14.64 1.80
CA LEU A 16 2.10 -14.67 0.86
C LEU A 16 2.39 -16.10 0.34
N TRP A 17 2.43 -17.10 1.22
CA TRP A 17 2.72 -18.47 0.80
C TRP A 17 1.75 -19.00 -0.26
N ARG A 18 0.47 -18.59 -0.21
CA ARG A 18 -0.52 -18.93 -1.24
C ARG A 18 -0.26 -18.22 -2.57
N VAL A 19 0.21 -16.97 -2.51
CA VAL A 19 0.63 -16.23 -3.72
C VAL A 19 1.78 -16.97 -4.39
N VAL A 20 2.79 -17.38 -3.61
CA VAL A 20 3.95 -18.11 -4.11
C VAL A 20 3.51 -19.44 -4.73
N GLU A 21 2.78 -20.28 -3.99
CA GLU A 21 2.29 -21.58 -4.51
C GLU A 21 1.50 -21.44 -5.80
N ALA A 22 0.57 -20.48 -5.85
CA ALA A 22 -0.26 -20.29 -7.05
C ALA A 22 0.57 -19.85 -8.26
N ARG A 23 1.58 -19.01 -8.04
CA ARG A 23 2.48 -18.55 -9.11
C ARG A 23 3.39 -19.67 -9.61
N GLU A 24 3.99 -20.44 -8.71
CA GLU A 24 4.83 -21.60 -9.06
C GLU A 24 4.02 -22.68 -9.79
N GLU A 25 2.80 -22.95 -9.34
CA GLU A 25 1.91 -23.92 -10.01
C GLU A 25 1.53 -23.45 -11.43
N ALA A 26 1.24 -22.16 -11.61
CA ALA A 26 0.97 -21.60 -12.94
C ALA A 26 2.16 -21.77 -13.89
N LEU A 27 3.36 -21.48 -13.42
CA LEU A 27 4.60 -21.68 -14.20
C LEU A 27 4.81 -23.14 -14.54
N ARG A 28 4.58 -24.05 -13.60
CA ARG A 28 4.68 -25.51 -13.84
C ARG A 28 3.70 -26.01 -14.89
N GLN A 29 2.52 -25.39 -14.96
CA GLN A 29 1.49 -25.68 -15.98
C GLN A 29 1.70 -24.97 -17.31
N GLY A 30 2.71 -24.10 -17.43
CA GLY A 30 2.97 -23.32 -18.63
C GLY A 30 1.93 -22.23 -18.89
N VAL A 31 1.22 -21.77 -17.83
CA VAL A 31 0.26 -20.66 -17.92
C VAL A 31 0.80 -19.41 -17.22
N ALA A 32 0.29 -18.23 -17.60
CA ALA A 32 0.72 -16.97 -17.01
C ALA A 32 0.32 -16.91 -15.52
N PRO A 33 1.28 -16.68 -14.60
CA PRO A 33 0.98 -16.54 -13.18
C PRO A 33 0.30 -15.20 -12.89
N TYR A 34 -0.22 -15.03 -11.66
CA TYR A 34 -0.68 -13.71 -11.20
C TYR A 34 0.45 -12.69 -11.33
N GLY A 35 0.17 -11.59 -11.99
CA GLY A 35 1.10 -10.46 -12.15
C GLY A 35 0.80 -9.30 -11.21
N LEU A 36 -0.26 -9.42 -10.39
CA LEU A 36 -0.66 -8.38 -9.45
C LEU A 36 -1.19 -9.00 -8.15
N VAL A 37 -0.78 -8.43 -7.01
CA VAL A 37 -1.38 -8.69 -5.71
C VAL A 37 -1.91 -7.38 -5.12
N GLN A 38 -3.14 -7.41 -4.60
CA GLN A 38 -3.74 -6.27 -3.92
C GLN A 38 -3.95 -6.56 -2.45
N GLN A 39 -3.37 -5.74 -1.57
CA GLN A 39 -3.48 -5.87 -0.12
C GLN A 39 -3.78 -4.52 0.52
N ASN A 40 -4.25 -4.53 1.76
CA ASN A 40 -4.30 -3.31 2.55
C ASN A 40 -2.86 -2.86 2.87
N TYR A 41 -2.53 -1.63 2.53
CA TYR A 41 -1.27 -1.03 2.91
C TYR A 41 -1.44 0.48 3.07
N THR A 42 -1.08 0.99 4.23
CA THR A 42 -1.26 2.39 4.60
C THR A 42 -0.19 2.77 5.63
N TYR A 43 0.01 4.04 5.87
CA TYR A 43 0.99 4.54 6.83
C TYR A 43 0.75 4.04 8.27
N ALA A 44 -0.50 3.88 8.69
CA ALA A 44 -0.82 3.23 9.98
C ALA A 44 -0.70 1.70 9.87
N TYR A 45 -0.35 1.04 10.98
CA TYR A 45 -0.26 -0.41 11.04
C TYR A 45 -1.46 -0.99 11.79
N PRO A 46 -2.05 -2.10 11.33
CA PRO A 46 -3.06 -2.80 12.11
C PRO A 46 -2.42 -3.56 13.26
N THR A 47 -3.16 -3.76 14.34
CA THR A 47 -2.79 -4.71 15.38
C THR A 47 -2.64 -6.11 14.77
N PRO A 48 -1.55 -6.84 15.06
CA PRO A 48 -1.40 -8.22 14.62
C PRO A 48 -2.58 -9.09 15.08
N GLU A 49 -3.22 -9.78 14.14
CA GLU A 49 -4.37 -10.63 14.40
C GLU A 49 -4.19 -11.97 13.69
N PRO A 50 -4.35 -13.11 14.39
CA PRO A 50 -4.28 -14.42 13.79
C PRO A 50 -5.26 -14.56 12.62
N GLY A 51 -4.79 -15.07 11.47
CA GLY A 51 -5.62 -15.24 10.29
C GLY A 51 -5.85 -13.96 9.45
N ARG A 52 -5.33 -12.82 9.84
CA ARG A 52 -5.36 -11.61 9.02
C ARG A 52 -4.30 -11.73 7.92
N HIS A 53 -4.74 -11.93 6.69
CA HIS A 53 -3.89 -12.08 5.51
C HIS A 53 -4.11 -10.98 4.47
N ASN A 54 -4.77 -9.92 4.85
CA ASN A 54 -5.11 -8.80 3.95
C ASN A 54 -4.14 -7.61 4.04
N TRP A 55 -3.08 -7.73 4.83
CA TRP A 55 -2.03 -6.71 4.98
C TRP A 55 -0.83 -7.02 4.08
N ALA A 56 -0.28 -6.00 3.43
CA ALA A 56 0.98 -6.13 2.71
C ALA A 56 2.13 -6.17 3.72
N SER A 57 2.56 -7.38 4.07
CA SER A 57 3.69 -7.59 4.97
C SER A 57 5.01 -7.27 4.27
N TYR A 58 6.06 -7.05 5.07
CA TYR A 58 7.42 -6.86 4.55
C TYR A 58 7.84 -8.02 3.65
N GLU A 59 7.54 -9.25 4.04
CA GLU A 59 7.88 -10.43 3.24
C GLU A 59 7.17 -10.45 1.87
N LEU A 60 5.92 -9.93 1.79
CA LEU A 60 5.24 -9.80 0.51
C LEU A 60 5.92 -8.76 -0.38
N LEU A 61 6.29 -7.62 0.21
CA LEU A 61 6.96 -6.54 -0.52
C LEU A 61 8.33 -6.98 -1.02
N ASP A 62 9.11 -7.64 -0.17
CA ASP A 62 10.42 -8.23 -0.51
C ASP A 62 10.30 -9.30 -1.59
N TYR A 63 9.33 -10.21 -1.46
CA TYR A 63 9.05 -11.20 -2.51
C TYR A 63 8.71 -10.52 -3.84
N ALA A 64 7.84 -9.52 -3.84
CA ALA A 64 7.47 -8.80 -5.05
C ALA A 64 8.70 -8.13 -5.70
N ALA A 65 9.54 -7.47 -4.90
CA ALA A 65 10.78 -6.84 -5.35
C ALA A 65 11.79 -7.86 -5.94
N SER A 66 11.77 -9.10 -5.47
CA SER A 66 12.62 -10.18 -6.00
C SER A 66 12.14 -10.76 -7.34
N THR A 67 10.99 -10.31 -7.85
CA THR A 67 10.40 -10.75 -9.13
C THR A 67 10.80 -9.82 -10.29
N GLY A 68 10.40 -10.16 -11.53
CA GLY A 68 10.75 -9.35 -12.71
C GLY A 68 12.14 -9.66 -13.28
N VAL A 69 12.75 -10.76 -12.85
CA VAL A 69 14.02 -11.29 -13.35
C VAL A 69 13.78 -12.56 -14.15
N GLU A 70 14.84 -13.08 -14.79
CA GLU A 70 14.76 -14.32 -15.57
C GLU A 70 14.20 -15.49 -14.73
N GLY A 71 13.18 -16.16 -15.26
CA GLY A 71 12.49 -17.27 -14.59
C GLY A 71 11.48 -16.86 -13.52
N ARG A 72 11.39 -15.55 -13.18
CA ARG A 72 10.41 -15.02 -12.21
C ARG A 72 9.63 -13.83 -12.80
N PRO A 73 8.49 -14.06 -13.47
CA PRO A 73 7.66 -12.98 -13.99
C PRO A 73 7.33 -11.94 -12.91
N PRO A 74 7.18 -10.64 -13.28
CA PRO A 74 6.98 -9.57 -12.31
C PRO A 74 5.68 -9.76 -11.52
N LEU A 75 5.67 -9.28 -10.26
CA LEU A 75 4.52 -9.17 -9.39
C LEU A 75 4.40 -7.72 -8.91
N ALA A 76 3.41 -7.00 -9.38
CA ALA A 76 3.10 -5.67 -8.89
C ALA A 76 2.28 -5.74 -7.60
N VAL A 77 2.54 -4.83 -6.66
CA VAL A 77 1.76 -4.67 -5.43
C VAL A 77 0.90 -3.42 -5.53
N THR A 78 -0.41 -3.59 -5.33
CA THR A 78 -1.34 -2.47 -5.19
C THR A 78 -1.86 -2.40 -3.75
N ALA A 79 -1.94 -1.17 -3.22
CA ALA A 79 -2.40 -0.88 -1.87
C ALA A 79 -3.83 -0.35 -1.90
N TYR A 80 -4.79 -1.10 -1.38
CA TYR A 80 -6.12 -0.54 -1.16
C TYR A 80 -6.22 0.17 0.20
N SER A 81 -7.12 1.16 0.28
CA SER A 81 -7.33 2.02 1.46
C SER A 81 -6.04 2.66 2.00
N PRO A 82 -5.18 3.22 1.12
CA PRO A 82 -3.88 3.75 1.53
C PRO A 82 -3.98 4.95 2.49
N ILE A 83 -5.15 5.60 2.55
CA ILE A 83 -5.47 6.73 3.44
C ILE A 83 -6.61 6.41 4.44
N LEU A 84 -6.87 5.12 4.73
CA LEU A 84 -7.92 4.64 5.64
C LEU A 84 -9.29 5.32 5.40
N GLN A 85 -9.70 5.44 4.12
CA GLN A 85 -10.93 6.11 3.69
C GLN A 85 -11.03 7.57 4.18
N GLY A 86 -9.90 8.26 4.33
CA GLY A 86 -9.82 9.64 4.76
C GLY A 86 -9.77 9.83 6.29
N ALA A 87 -9.58 8.77 7.07
CA ALA A 87 -9.50 8.87 8.52
C ALA A 87 -8.29 9.69 9.03
N TYR A 88 -7.28 9.91 8.20
CA TYR A 88 -6.15 10.78 8.56
C TYR A 88 -6.52 12.26 8.67
N VAL A 89 -7.54 12.72 7.95
CA VAL A 89 -7.98 14.13 7.95
C VAL A 89 -9.38 14.32 8.53
N ARG A 90 -10.21 13.31 8.54
CA ARG A 90 -11.61 13.38 8.94
C ARG A 90 -11.82 12.89 10.35
N ARG A 91 -12.08 13.80 11.29
CA ARG A 91 -12.36 13.47 12.71
C ARG A 91 -13.68 12.71 12.92
N ASP A 92 -14.61 12.78 11.97
CA ASP A 92 -15.89 12.07 11.98
C ASP A 92 -15.77 10.63 11.47
N LYS A 93 -14.62 10.24 10.93
CA LYS A 93 -14.33 8.87 10.48
C LYS A 93 -13.63 8.08 11.59
N PRO A 94 -14.26 7.02 12.11
CA PRO A 94 -13.58 6.13 13.03
C PRO A 94 -12.44 5.38 12.32
N LEU A 95 -11.39 5.07 13.04
CA LEU A 95 -10.41 4.10 12.59
C LEU A 95 -11.06 2.71 12.52
N TRP A 96 -10.64 1.92 11.56
CA TRP A 96 -11.13 0.55 11.46
C TRP A 96 -10.65 -0.31 12.64
N ASP A 97 -11.39 -1.39 12.91
CA ASP A 97 -10.97 -2.38 13.89
C ASP A 97 -9.54 -2.85 13.60
N GLY A 98 -8.73 -2.90 14.65
CA GLY A 98 -7.32 -3.21 14.56
C GLY A 98 -6.40 -2.04 14.23
N PHE A 99 -6.94 -0.86 13.83
CA PHE A 99 -6.13 0.35 13.65
C PHE A 99 -6.25 1.35 14.82
N ASP A 100 -7.26 1.22 15.67
CA ASP A 100 -7.45 2.14 16.79
C ASP A 100 -6.64 1.71 18.02
N HIS A 101 -5.35 2.02 18.01
CA HIS A 101 -4.43 1.76 19.11
C HIS A 101 -3.39 2.91 19.26
N PRO A 102 -2.65 2.96 20.38
CA PRO A 102 -1.77 4.08 20.70
C PRO A 102 -0.74 4.39 19.60
N THR A 103 -0.10 3.39 19.01
CA THR A 103 0.90 3.59 17.95
C THR A 103 0.28 4.24 16.71
N THR A 104 -0.89 3.80 16.27
CA THR A 104 -1.59 4.45 15.14
C THR A 104 -1.89 5.91 15.43
N ARG A 105 -2.34 6.24 16.64
CA ARG A 105 -2.62 7.63 17.01
C ARG A 105 -1.36 8.49 16.99
N GLU A 106 -0.24 7.95 17.46
CA GLU A 106 1.05 8.63 17.41
C GLU A 106 1.52 8.84 15.96
N ARG A 107 1.40 7.83 15.10
CA ARG A 107 1.70 7.95 13.68
C ARG A 107 0.84 9.03 13.00
N ILE A 108 -0.47 9.06 13.29
CA ILE A 108 -1.37 10.11 12.76
C ILE A 108 -0.97 11.48 13.27
N ARG A 109 -0.59 11.63 14.54
CA ARG A 109 -0.11 12.89 15.10
C ARG A 109 1.13 13.38 14.33
N LEU A 110 2.11 12.52 14.15
CA LEU A 110 3.33 12.84 13.42
C LEU A 110 3.05 13.16 11.94
N LEU A 111 2.11 12.44 11.32
CA LEU A 111 1.67 12.72 9.96
C LEU A 111 1.14 14.15 9.82
N HIS A 112 0.36 14.63 10.79
CA HIS A 112 -0.12 16.01 10.82
C HIS A 112 0.99 17.03 11.04
N GLU A 113 1.99 16.73 11.87
CA GLU A 113 3.14 17.61 12.10
C GLU A 113 3.94 17.77 10.80
N VAL A 114 4.33 16.67 10.17
CA VAL A 114 5.07 16.69 8.91
C VAL A 114 4.27 17.37 7.79
N ALA A 115 2.97 17.14 7.73
CA ALA A 115 2.10 17.82 6.77
C ALA A 115 2.11 19.35 6.98
N GLY A 116 2.08 19.81 8.24
CA GLY A 116 2.19 21.24 8.58
C GLY A 116 3.54 21.83 8.19
N GLU A 117 4.64 21.10 8.39
CA GLU A 117 6.00 21.54 8.01
C GLU A 117 6.13 21.70 6.48
N LEU A 118 5.50 20.83 5.71
CA LEU A 118 5.55 20.81 4.25
C LEU A 118 4.48 21.67 3.56
N GLY A 119 3.51 22.22 4.32
CA GLY A 119 2.35 22.89 3.74
C GLY A 119 1.46 21.96 2.91
N ALA A 120 1.49 20.66 3.22
CA ALA A 120 0.74 19.60 2.55
C ALA A 120 -0.40 19.08 3.42
N THR A 121 -1.23 18.20 2.87
CA THR A 121 -2.26 17.50 3.67
C THR A 121 -1.71 16.19 4.25
N PRO A 122 -2.25 15.69 5.38
CA PRO A 122 -1.86 14.39 5.92
C PRO A 122 -2.05 13.23 4.92
N ASN A 123 -3.07 13.31 4.05
CA ASN A 123 -3.27 12.33 3.00
C ASN A 123 -2.13 12.35 1.96
N GLN A 124 -1.68 13.55 1.55
CA GLN A 124 -0.55 13.70 0.63
C GLN A 124 0.73 13.12 1.23
N VAL A 125 1.03 13.43 2.50
CA VAL A 125 2.22 12.89 3.19
C VAL A 125 2.15 11.36 3.30
N ALA A 126 0.99 10.80 3.65
CA ALA A 126 0.80 9.35 3.72
C ALA A 126 1.01 8.67 2.36
N LEU A 127 0.49 9.25 1.29
CA LEU A 127 0.67 8.72 -0.07
C LEU A 127 2.11 8.90 -0.57
N ALA A 128 2.75 10.04 -0.31
CA ALA A 128 4.16 10.27 -0.64
C ALA A 128 5.08 9.28 0.11
N TRP A 129 4.75 8.96 1.36
CA TRP A 129 5.45 7.93 2.12
C TRP A 129 5.33 6.55 1.46
N LEU A 130 4.14 6.16 0.96
CA LEU A 130 3.95 4.90 0.24
C LEU A 130 4.72 4.90 -1.09
N LEU A 131 4.61 5.98 -1.87
CA LEU A 131 5.21 6.09 -3.20
C LEU A 131 6.75 6.10 -3.15
N GLY A 132 7.33 6.77 -2.17
CA GLY A 132 8.77 6.88 -1.97
C GLY A 132 9.38 5.73 -1.16
N GLY A 133 8.66 4.65 -0.86
CA GLY A 133 9.15 3.49 -0.11
C GLY A 133 10.24 2.71 -0.84
N GLU A 134 10.98 1.90 -0.08
CA GLU A 134 11.99 0.98 -0.63
C GLU A 134 11.38 0.02 -1.67
N HIS A 135 10.13 -0.38 -1.46
CA HIS A 135 9.41 -1.27 -2.35
C HIS A 135 8.35 -0.51 -3.15
N ALA A 136 8.33 -0.75 -4.45
CA ALA A 136 7.35 -0.12 -5.33
C ALA A 136 5.92 -0.63 -5.01
N VAL A 137 5.07 0.29 -4.58
CA VAL A 137 3.66 0.03 -4.28
C VAL A 137 2.79 1.04 -5.04
N ILE A 138 1.70 0.57 -5.62
CA ILE A 138 0.75 1.39 -6.37
C ILE A 138 -0.48 1.66 -5.46
N PRO A 139 -0.64 2.86 -4.89
CA PRO A 139 -1.80 3.17 -4.06
C PRO A 139 -3.07 3.27 -4.92
N VAL A 140 -4.15 2.62 -4.45
CA VAL A 140 -5.48 2.69 -5.08
C VAL A 140 -6.33 3.64 -4.27
N VAL A 141 -6.54 4.84 -4.78
CA VAL A 141 -7.32 5.89 -4.14
C VAL A 141 -8.73 5.97 -4.73
N GLY A 142 -9.71 6.36 -3.90
CA GLY A 142 -11.13 6.48 -4.30
C GLY A 142 -11.70 7.85 -3.92
N PRO A 143 -11.30 8.95 -4.58
CA PRO A 143 -11.90 10.26 -4.36
C PRO A 143 -13.37 10.28 -4.81
N SER A 144 -14.21 11.05 -4.12
CA SER A 144 -15.61 11.23 -4.45
C SER A 144 -15.88 12.58 -5.15
N THR A 145 -14.89 13.49 -5.14
CA THR A 145 -14.98 14.81 -5.80
C THR A 145 -13.67 15.12 -6.52
N VAL A 146 -13.70 16.09 -7.42
CA VAL A 146 -12.52 16.57 -8.16
C VAL A 146 -11.50 17.16 -7.19
N GLU A 147 -11.96 17.95 -6.22
CA GLU A 147 -11.09 18.57 -5.21
C GLU A 147 -10.34 17.52 -4.38
N GLN A 148 -11.01 16.40 -4.04
CA GLN A 148 -10.34 15.27 -3.38
C GLN A 148 -9.32 14.60 -4.29
N LEU A 149 -9.62 14.46 -5.58
CA LEU A 149 -8.67 13.91 -6.54
C LEU A 149 -7.44 14.80 -6.66
N ASP A 150 -7.61 16.10 -6.82
CA ASP A 150 -6.53 17.07 -6.93
C ASP A 150 -5.65 17.07 -5.67
N ASP A 151 -6.27 17.02 -4.47
CA ASP A 151 -5.53 16.86 -3.21
C ASP A 151 -4.64 15.59 -3.23
N LEU A 152 -5.21 14.45 -3.59
CA LEU A 152 -4.48 13.18 -3.57
C LEU A 152 -3.40 13.12 -4.66
N LEU A 153 -3.62 13.71 -5.83
CA LEU A 153 -2.63 13.78 -6.91
C LEU A 153 -1.40 14.61 -6.52
N GLY A 154 -1.55 15.62 -5.68
CA GLY A 154 -0.44 16.40 -5.15
C GLY A 154 0.59 15.58 -4.38
N ALA A 155 0.24 14.37 -3.94
CA ALA A 155 1.20 13.46 -3.32
C ALA A 155 2.31 12.96 -4.27
N ALA A 156 2.05 12.96 -5.58
CA ALA A 156 3.02 12.52 -6.58
C ALA A 156 4.18 13.50 -6.74
N ASP A 157 3.95 14.77 -6.43
CA ASP A 157 4.95 15.84 -6.52
C ASP A 157 5.58 16.15 -5.13
N LEU A 158 5.10 15.49 -4.07
CA LEU A 158 5.58 15.73 -2.71
C LEU A 158 6.79 14.84 -2.41
N GLU A 159 7.95 15.47 -2.31
CA GLU A 159 9.18 14.79 -1.90
C GLU A 159 9.34 14.79 -0.38
N LEU A 160 9.53 13.62 0.19
CA LEU A 160 9.95 13.44 1.59
C LEU A 160 11.47 13.29 1.61
N ASP A 161 12.16 14.28 2.16
CA ASP A 161 13.59 14.15 2.36
C ASP A 161 13.94 12.98 3.32
N PRO A 162 15.19 12.53 3.35
CA PRO A 162 15.58 11.38 4.19
C PRO A 162 15.32 11.57 5.69
N GLU A 163 15.39 12.81 6.20
CA GLU A 163 15.14 13.09 7.62
C GLU A 163 13.65 12.99 7.96
N LEU A 164 12.79 13.61 7.16
CA LEU A 164 11.34 13.51 7.31
C LEU A 164 10.86 12.06 7.17
N ARG A 165 11.42 11.33 6.19
CA ARG A 165 11.10 9.93 6.01
C ARG A 165 11.50 9.10 7.23
N ALA A 166 12.73 9.26 7.74
CA ALA A 166 13.19 8.55 8.92
C ALA A 166 12.34 8.85 10.16
N ARG A 167 11.87 10.10 10.32
CA ARG A 167 10.93 10.46 11.39
C ARG A 167 9.61 9.73 11.27
N LEU A 168 9.06 9.63 10.05
CA LEU A 168 7.80 8.90 9.78
C LEU A 168 7.96 7.39 10.01
N ASP A 169 9.10 6.82 9.67
CA ASP A 169 9.39 5.39 9.81
C ASP A 169 9.61 4.98 11.28
N ALA A 170 10.09 5.89 12.11
CA ALA A 170 10.41 5.63 13.53
C ALA A 170 9.19 5.64 14.48
N ALA A 171 8.00 6.01 14.02
CA ALA A 171 6.79 6.16 14.82
C ALA A 171 6.03 4.85 15.07
#